data_da34d06f53c51d350231ea2f20a9462e
#
_entry.id   da34d06f53c51d350231ea2f20a9462e
#
_cell.length_a   1.000
_cell.length_b   1.000
_cell.length_c   1.000
_cell.angle_alpha   90.00
_cell.angle_beta   90.00
_cell.angle_gamma   90.00
#
_symmetry.space_group_name_H-M   'P 1'
#
loop_
_entity.id
_entity.type
_entity.pdbx_description
1 polymer ?
#
loop_
_entity_poly.entity_id
_entity_poly.type
_entity_poly.pdbx_seq_one_letter_code
_entity_poly.pdbx_strand_id
1 'polypeptide(L)'
;MNYDRELVDHLAPSVIGRRSEIEQIVASLAAGRHLLLEGPPGTGKSTLLRRIASELDRGFHFVEGNAELTPARLVGTFDPAAVLEAGYSPDVFLDGPLVSALRDGALLYIEEINRVPEETLNVLISVMREGSLHVPRLGE
;
A
#
# COMPACT_ATOMS: atom_id res chain seq x y z
N MET A 1 17.32 1.46 10.76
CA MET A 1 17.83 2.34 9.67
C MET A 1 17.29 3.73 9.91
N ASN A 2 18.15 4.69 10.09
CA ASN A 2 17.70 6.09 10.19
C ASN A 2 17.15 6.50 8.83
N TYR A 3 15.88 6.88 8.81
CA TYR A 3 15.23 7.50 7.65
C TYR A 3 15.77 8.92 7.50
N ASP A 4 17.04 9.04 7.24
CA ASP A 4 17.73 10.30 7.33
C ASP A 4 18.31 10.77 6.00
N ARG A 5 19.13 11.79 6.12
CA ARG A 5 19.78 12.51 5.05
C ARG A 5 20.60 11.61 4.13
N GLU A 6 21.14 10.50 4.65
CA GLU A 6 21.94 9.55 3.87
C GLU A 6 21.11 8.85 2.81
N LEU A 7 19.89 8.42 3.15
CA LEU A 7 18.96 7.81 2.20
C LEU A 7 18.54 8.79 1.11
N VAL A 8 18.26 10.05 1.49
CA VAL A 8 17.93 11.10 0.52
C VAL A 8 19.12 11.37 -0.41
N ASP A 9 20.32 11.48 0.13
CA ASP A 9 21.53 11.71 -0.63
C ASP A 9 21.87 10.56 -1.59
N HIS A 10 21.52 9.34 -1.22
CA HIS A 10 21.67 8.16 -2.07
C HIS A 10 20.65 8.12 -3.22
N LEU A 11 19.40 8.48 -2.93
CA LEU A 11 18.31 8.44 -3.92
C LEU A 11 18.29 9.64 -4.86
N ALA A 12 18.62 10.83 -4.37
CA ALA A 12 18.51 12.08 -5.12
C ALA A 12 19.27 12.10 -6.47
N PRO A 13 20.48 11.54 -6.60
CA PRO A 13 21.20 11.52 -7.87
C PRO A 13 20.51 10.70 -8.96
N SER A 14 19.69 9.75 -8.59
CA SER A 14 19.01 8.84 -9.54
C SER A 14 17.66 9.37 -10.03
N VAL A 15 17.18 10.47 -9.43
CA VAL A 15 15.88 11.09 -9.74
C VAL A 15 16.09 12.60 -9.88
N ILE A 16 16.42 13.04 -11.08
CA ILE A 16 16.76 14.45 -11.36
C ILE A 16 15.62 15.38 -10.94
N GLY A 17 15.92 16.38 -10.12
CA GLY A 17 15.02 17.48 -9.78
C GLY A 17 13.97 17.18 -8.69
N ARG A 18 14.05 16.04 -7.98
CA ARG A 18 13.03 15.63 -7.00
C ARG A 18 13.53 15.47 -5.56
N ARG A 19 14.61 16.14 -5.22
CA ARG A 19 15.19 16.02 -3.88
C ARG A 19 14.19 16.39 -2.76
N SER A 20 13.46 17.48 -2.91
CA SER A 20 12.49 17.92 -1.92
C SER A 20 11.32 16.94 -1.77
N GLU A 21 10.88 16.33 -2.85
CA GLU A 21 9.84 15.30 -2.83
C GLU A 21 10.34 14.04 -2.11
N ILE A 22 11.55 13.60 -2.38
CA ILE A 22 12.18 12.46 -1.69
C ILE A 22 12.31 12.76 -0.19
N GLU A 23 12.77 13.95 0.20
CA GLU A 23 12.87 14.36 1.60
C GLU A 23 11.53 14.29 2.32
N GLN A 24 10.46 14.78 1.70
CA GLN A 24 9.11 14.74 2.27
C GLN A 24 8.59 13.31 2.41
N ILE A 25 8.78 12.47 1.40
CA ILE A 25 8.37 11.07 1.42
C ILE A 25 9.11 10.31 2.54
N VAL A 26 10.42 10.42 2.57
CA VAL A 26 11.26 9.74 3.57
C VAL A 26 10.91 10.20 4.98
N ALA A 27 10.77 11.52 5.21
CA ALA A 27 10.38 12.05 6.50
C ALA A 27 8.99 11.59 6.95
N SER A 28 8.02 11.52 6.04
CA SER A 28 6.68 11.04 6.35
C SER A 28 6.66 9.55 6.68
N LEU A 29 7.40 8.73 5.94
CA LEU A 29 7.54 7.30 6.24
C LEU A 29 8.26 7.07 7.58
N ALA A 30 9.29 7.86 7.87
CA ALA A 30 9.97 7.83 9.16
C ALA A 30 9.06 8.17 10.34
N ALA A 31 8.14 9.11 10.11
CA ALA A 31 7.13 9.50 11.10
C ALA A 31 5.92 8.54 11.17
N GLY A 32 5.92 7.45 10.40
CA GLY A 32 4.80 6.50 10.34
C GLY A 32 3.53 7.11 9.76
N ARG A 33 3.67 8.07 8.84
CA ARG A 33 2.54 8.78 8.23
C ARG A 33 2.23 8.24 6.85
N HIS A 34 0.95 8.27 6.51
CA HIS A 34 0.47 8.05 5.16
C HIS A 34 0.65 9.30 4.31
N LEU A 35 0.78 9.09 3.01
CA LEU A 35 1.10 10.14 2.04
C LEU A 35 0.05 10.20 0.94
N LEU A 36 -0.32 11.40 0.54
CA LEU A 36 -1.01 11.66 -0.70
C LEU A 36 -0.05 12.39 -1.64
N LEU A 37 0.19 11.80 -2.80
CA LEU A 37 1.03 12.38 -3.85
C LEU A 37 0.15 12.92 -4.97
N GLU A 38 0.17 14.22 -5.15
CA GLU A 38 -0.52 14.89 -6.24
C GLU A 38 0.45 15.25 -7.35
N GLY A 39 0.03 15.03 -8.58
CA GLY A 39 0.82 15.39 -9.75
C GLY A 39 0.27 14.78 -11.02
N PRO A 40 0.69 15.30 -12.19
CA PRO A 40 0.25 14.78 -13.47
C PRO A 40 0.69 13.32 -13.66
N PRO A 41 -0.06 12.54 -14.48
CA PRO A 41 0.33 11.17 -14.81
C PRO A 41 1.67 11.15 -15.55
N GLY A 42 2.39 10.03 -15.47
CA GLY A 42 3.67 9.83 -16.15
C GLY A 42 4.85 10.56 -15.55
N THR A 43 4.77 11.03 -14.29
CA THR A 43 5.86 11.72 -13.59
C THR A 43 6.82 10.78 -12.85
N GLY A 44 6.63 9.45 -12.96
CA GLY A 44 7.49 8.44 -12.34
C GLY A 44 7.27 8.27 -10.83
N LYS A 45 6.08 8.60 -10.31
CA LYS A 45 5.74 8.45 -8.88
C LYS A 45 5.89 7.00 -8.40
N SER A 46 5.35 6.05 -9.13
CA SER A 46 5.44 4.62 -8.77
C SER A 46 6.88 4.10 -8.81
N THR A 47 7.67 4.52 -9.79
CA THR A 47 9.09 4.16 -9.90
C THR A 47 9.88 4.69 -8.71
N LEU A 48 9.65 5.94 -8.33
CA LEU A 48 10.30 6.57 -7.17
C LEU A 48 9.94 5.82 -5.88
N LEU A 49 8.66 5.56 -5.64
CA LEU A 49 8.20 4.88 -4.43
C LEU A 49 8.70 3.43 -4.35
N ARG A 50 8.73 2.72 -5.47
CA ARG A 50 9.29 1.36 -5.54
C ARG A 50 10.77 1.36 -5.16
N ARG A 51 11.52 2.34 -5.63
CA ARG A 51 12.92 2.48 -5.30
C ARG A 51 13.14 2.82 -3.84
N ILE A 52 12.36 3.75 -3.27
CA ILE A 52 12.40 4.05 -1.84
C ILE A 52 12.10 2.80 -1.01
N ALA A 53 11.07 2.02 -1.38
CA ALA A 53 10.74 0.78 -0.70
C ALA A 53 11.91 -0.22 -0.73
N SER A 54 12.55 -0.36 -1.88
CA SER A 54 13.73 -1.23 -2.05
C SER A 54 14.91 -0.82 -1.16
N GLU A 55 15.21 0.47 -1.08
CA GLU A 55 16.29 0.99 -0.23
C GLU A 55 15.99 0.84 1.26
N LEU A 56 14.70 0.81 1.63
CA LEU A 56 14.26 0.56 3.00
C LEU A 56 14.10 -0.92 3.34
N ASP A 57 14.45 -1.81 2.41
CA ASP A 57 14.22 -3.26 2.52
C ASP A 57 12.76 -3.60 2.87
N ARG A 58 11.84 -2.90 2.21
CA ARG A 58 10.39 -3.10 2.36
C ARG A 58 9.77 -3.63 1.09
N GLY A 59 8.78 -4.49 1.23
CA GLY A 59 7.90 -4.89 0.13
C GLY A 59 7.16 -3.70 -0.46
N PHE A 60 6.72 -3.84 -1.69
CA PHE A 60 5.97 -2.82 -2.41
C PHE A 60 4.80 -3.47 -3.16
N HIS A 61 3.60 -3.05 -2.82
CA HIS A 61 2.37 -3.47 -3.50
C HIS A 61 1.80 -2.29 -4.27
N PHE A 62 1.50 -2.52 -5.54
CA PHE A 62 0.90 -1.54 -6.43
C PHE A 62 -0.55 -1.90 -6.75
N VAL A 63 -1.44 -0.93 -6.64
CA VAL A 63 -2.85 -1.06 -6.98
C VAL A 63 -3.25 0.11 -7.87
N GLU A 64 -3.87 -0.18 -8.99
CA GLU A 64 -4.51 0.84 -9.82
C GLU A 64 -5.94 1.08 -9.32
N GLY A 65 -6.23 2.33 -8.93
CA GLY A 65 -7.55 2.76 -8.54
C GLY A 65 -8.48 2.88 -9.75
N ASN A 66 -9.62 2.23 -9.67
CA ASN A 66 -10.68 2.31 -10.66
C ASN A 66 -12.04 1.96 -10.02
N ALA A 67 -13.12 2.14 -10.77
CA ALA A 67 -14.48 1.90 -10.27
C ALA A 67 -14.76 0.43 -9.89
N GLU A 68 -13.93 -0.50 -10.34
CA GLU A 68 -14.08 -1.94 -10.06
C GLU A 68 -13.24 -2.41 -8.88
N LEU A 69 -12.46 -1.54 -8.26
CA LEU A 69 -11.72 -1.85 -7.05
C LEU A 69 -12.67 -1.90 -5.84
N THR A 70 -13.36 -3.03 -5.71
CA THR A 70 -14.27 -3.28 -4.59
C THR A 70 -13.50 -3.56 -3.29
N PRO A 71 -14.13 -3.46 -2.10
CA PRO A 71 -13.52 -3.88 -0.85
C PRO A 71 -12.98 -5.31 -0.89
N ALA A 72 -13.70 -6.23 -1.51
CA ALA A 72 -13.28 -7.63 -1.66
C ALA A 72 -12.00 -7.77 -2.51
N ARG A 73 -11.85 -6.98 -3.57
CA ARG A 73 -10.64 -6.97 -4.39
C ARG A 73 -9.44 -6.37 -3.66
N LEU A 74 -9.68 -5.37 -2.83
CA LEU A 74 -8.62 -4.73 -2.05
C LEU A 74 -8.19 -5.57 -0.86
N VAL A 75 -9.13 -6.12 -0.11
CA VAL A 75 -8.91 -6.89 1.12
C VAL A 75 -8.56 -8.35 0.81
N GLY A 76 -9.32 -8.98 -0.07
CA GLY A 76 -9.26 -10.41 -0.35
C GLY A 76 -10.60 -11.09 -0.11
N THR A 77 -10.65 -12.37 -0.41
CA THR A 77 -11.85 -13.20 -0.28
C THR A 77 -11.47 -14.63 0.10
N PHE A 78 -12.41 -15.36 0.68
CA PHE A 78 -12.26 -16.80 0.81
C PHE A 78 -12.47 -17.48 -0.55
N ASP A 79 -11.64 -18.47 -0.86
CA ASP A 79 -11.81 -19.31 -2.04
C ASP A 79 -13.09 -20.16 -1.89
N PRO A 80 -14.14 -19.94 -2.73
CA PRO A 80 -15.41 -20.65 -2.57
C PRO A 80 -15.28 -22.16 -2.72
N ALA A 81 -14.42 -22.65 -3.60
CA ALA A 81 -14.20 -24.08 -3.81
C ALA A 81 -13.54 -24.72 -2.59
N ALA A 82 -12.49 -24.09 -2.07
CA ALA A 82 -11.78 -24.57 -0.89
C ALA A 82 -12.66 -24.50 0.39
N VAL A 83 -13.53 -23.49 0.50
CA VAL A 83 -14.49 -23.40 1.62
C VAL A 83 -15.51 -24.55 1.60
N LEU A 84 -15.96 -24.97 0.42
CA LEU A 84 -16.87 -26.11 0.29
C LEU A 84 -16.24 -27.43 0.74
N GLU A 85 -14.95 -27.60 0.52
CA GLU A 85 -14.22 -28.81 0.88
C GLU A 85 -13.76 -28.82 2.34
N ALA A 86 -13.19 -27.71 2.82
CA ALA A 86 -12.48 -27.63 4.11
C ALA A 86 -13.12 -26.69 5.14
N GLY A 87 -14.18 -25.96 4.76
CA GLY A 87 -14.77 -24.91 5.60
C GLY A 87 -13.93 -23.61 5.61
N TYR A 88 -14.36 -22.66 6.42
CA TYR A 88 -13.64 -21.39 6.58
C TYR A 88 -12.40 -21.58 7.45
N SER A 89 -11.24 -21.27 6.91
CA SER A 89 -9.97 -21.25 7.63
C SER A 89 -9.04 -20.18 7.03
N PRO A 90 -8.00 -19.74 7.75
CA PRO A 90 -7.00 -18.82 7.19
C PRO A 90 -6.34 -19.32 5.92
N ASP A 91 -6.17 -20.63 5.77
CA ASP A 91 -5.48 -21.25 4.62
C ASP A 91 -6.27 -21.13 3.32
N VAL A 92 -7.60 -20.94 3.41
CA VAL A 92 -8.47 -20.79 2.23
C VAL A 92 -8.82 -19.33 1.93
N PHE A 93 -8.21 -18.39 2.66
CA PHE A 93 -8.35 -16.95 2.39
C PHE A 93 -7.32 -16.50 1.36
N LEU A 94 -7.78 -15.86 0.31
CA LEU A 94 -6.95 -15.30 -0.75
C LEU A 94 -6.73 -13.81 -0.44
N ASP A 95 -5.53 -13.47 0.01
CA ASP A 95 -5.17 -12.10 0.38
C ASP A 95 -5.26 -11.16 -0.83
N GLY A 96 -5.97 -10.06 -0.64
CA GLY A 96 -5.87 -8.92 -1.54
C GLY A 96 -4.64 -8.06 -1.21
N PRO A 97 -4.35 -7.04 -2.02
CA PRO A 97 -3.12 -6.25 -1.86
C PRO A 97 -3.03 -5.51 -0.51
N LEU A 98 -4.14 -5.11 0.07
CA LEU A 98 -4.14 -4.45 1.39
C LEU A 98 -3.73 -5.43 2.50
N VAL A 99 -4.32 -6.62 2.54
CA VAL A 99 -3.97 -7.64 3.54
C VAL A 99 -2.54 -8.10 3.34
N SER A 100 -2.10 -8.33 2.11
CA SER A 100 -0.71 -8.66 1.81
C SER A 100 0.25 -7.60 2.32
N ALA A 101 -0.03 -6.33 2.05
CA ALA A 101 0.82 -5.22 2.51
C ALA A 101 0.86 -5.13 4.05
N LEU A 102 -0.27 -5.33 4.73
CA LEU A 102 -0.32 -5.34 6.20
C LEU A 102 0.48 -6.49 6.79
N ARG A 103 0.36 -7.69 6.24
CA ARG A 103 1.11 -8.87 6.71
C ARG A 103 2.63 -8.71 6.52
N ASP A 104 3.03 -8.16 5.39
CA ASP A 104 4.44 -8.02 5.02
C ASP A 104 5.09 -6.75 5.61
N GLY A 105 4.32 -5.84 6.19
CA GLY A 105 4.82 -4.52 6.59
C GLY A 105 5.31 -3.70 5.38
N ALA A 106 4.70 -3.93 4.23
CA ALA A 106 5.07 -3.34 2.96
C ALA A 106 4.47 -1.96 2.74
N LEU A 107 4.99 -1.23 1.76
CA LEU A 107 4.34 -0.04 1.23
C LEU A 107 3.22 -0.45 0.26
N LEU A 108 2.02 0.07 0.48
CA LEU A 108 0.91 -0.04 -0.46
C LEU A 108 0.76 1.30 -1.21
N TYR A 109 0.94 1.28 -2.51
CA TYR A 109 0.73 2.42 -3.38
C TYR A 109 -0.54 2.24 -4.22
N ILE A 110 -1.47 3.15 -4.06
CA ILE A 110 -2.71 3.18 -4.84
C ILE A 110 -2.65 4.37 -5.79
N GLU A 111 -2.56 4.09 -7.07
CA GLU A 111 -2.61 5.12 -8.12
C GLU A 111 -4.06 5.49 -8.41
N GLU A 112 -4.31 6.72 -8.87
CA GLU A 112 -5.66 7.20 -9.23
C GLU A 112 -6.70 6.98 -8.10
N ILE A 113 -6.37 7.33 -6.87
CA ILE A 113 -7.22 7.10 -5.69
C ILE A 113 -8.59 7.80 -5.81
N ASN A 114 -8.69 8.88 -6.58
CA ASN A 114 -9.93 9.58 -6.88
C ASN A 114 -10.95 8.75 -7.68
N ARG A 115 -10.51 7.66 -8.31
CA ARG A 115 -11.37 6.73 -9.07
C ARG A 115 -11.86 5.54 -8.25
N VAL A 116 -11.36 5.39 -7.03
CA VAL A 116 -11.73 4.29 -6.12
C VAL A 116 -13.13 4.52 -5.55
N PRO A 117 -14.01 3.50 -5.50
CA PRO A 117 -15.35 3.63 -4.90
C PRO A 117 -15.29 4.06 -3.43
N GLU A 118 -16.28 4.82 -3.00
CA GLU A 118 -16.37 5.34 -1.62
C GLU A 118 -16.32 4.23 -0.57
N GLU A 119 -17.01 3.13 -0.80
CA GLU A 119 -17.01 1.97 0.12
C GLU A 119 -15.60 1.39 0.33
N THR A 120 -14.79 1.36 -0.72
CA THR A 120 -13.40 0.90 -0.66
C THR A 120 -12.50 1.92 0.03
N LEU A 121 -12.71 3.22 -0.22
CA LEU A 121 -12.02 4.30 0.50
C LEU A 121 -12.29 4.25 2.00
N ASN A 122 -13.51 3.92 2.41
CA ASN A 122 -13.86 3.79 3.83
C ASN A 122 -13.07 2.68 4.52
N VAL A 123 -12.82 1.56 3.85
CA VAL A 123 -11.94 0.50 4.36
C VAL A 123 -10.52 1.03 4.57
N LEU A 124 -9.97 1.74 3.58
CA LEU A 124 -8.64 2.34 3.68
C LEU A 124 -8.53 3.34 4.83
N ILE A 125 -9.51 4.22 4.98
CA ILE A 125 -9.54 5.22 6.07
C ILE A 125 -9.55 4.53 7.43
N SER A 126 -10.33 3.47 7.61
CA SER A 126 -10.37 2.71 8.86
C SER A 126 -9.02 2.09 9.18
N VAL A 127 -8.38 1.44 8.21
CA VAL A 127 -7.06 0.83 8.39
C VAL A 127 -5.99 1.88 8.69
N MET A 128 -6.01 3.02 8.01
CA MET A 128 -5.06 4.11 8.23
C MET A 128 -5.19 4.71 9.63
N ARG A 129 -6.39 4.73 10.19
CA ARG A 129 -6.67 5.26 11.52
C ARG A 129 -6.34 4.26 12.63
N GLU A 130 -6.70 3.00 12.43
CA GLU A 130 -6.64 1.96 13.48
C GLU A 130 -5.36 1.13 13.42
N GLY A 131 -4.68 1.10 12.27
CA GLY A 131 -3.48 0.30 12.06
C GLY A 131 -3.74 -1.19 11.92
N SER A 132 -5.01 -1.60 11.89
CA SER A 132 -5.43 -3.00 11.75
C SER A 132 -6.69 -3.13 10.91
N LEU A 133 -6.97 -4.35 10.48
CA LEU A 133 -8.14 -4.69 9.68
C LEU A 133 -8.77 -5.97 10.23
N HIS A 134 -10.05 -5.90 10.58
CA HIS A 134 -10.83 -7.07 10.91
C HIS A 134 -11.50 -7.64 9.65
N VAL A 135 -11.24 -8.92 9.38
CA VAL A 135 -11.88 -9.65 8.28
C VAL A 135 -12.85 -10.68 8.86
N PRO A 136 -14.16 -10.61 8.54
CA PRO A 136 -15.12 -11.59 9.04
C PRO A 136 -14.67 -13.03 8.80
N ARG A 137 -14.77 -13.87 9.82
CA ARG A 137 -14.36 -15.29 9.85
C ARG A 137 -12.85 -15.56 9.76
N LEU A 138 -12.03 -14.54 9.48
CA LEU A 138 -10.58 -14.66 9.52
C LEU A 138 -10.00 -14.09 10.83
N GLY A 139 -10.58 -12.99 11.32
CA GLY A 139 -10.09 -12.26 12.50
C GLY A 139 -9.33 -10.99 12.12
N GLU A 140 -8.42 -10.58 13.00
CA GLU A 140 -7.59 -9.40 12.84
C GLU A 140 -6.19 -9.73 12.32
#